data_336ceb4db4d079393e578007e5c6a8ec
#
_entry.id   336ceb4db4d079393e578007e5c6a8ec
#
_cell.length_a   1.000
_cell.length_b   1.000
_cell.length_c   1.000
_cell.angle_alpha   90.00
_cell.angle_beta   90.00
_cell.angle_gamma   90.00
#
_symmetry.space_group_name_H-M   'P 1'
#
loop_
_entity.id
_entity.type
_entity.pdbx_description
1 polymer ?
#
loop_
_entity_poly.entity_id
_entity_poly.type
_entity_poly.pdbx_seq_one_letter_code
_entity_poly.pdbx_strand_id
1 'polypeptide(L)'
;MKITKVDVMLINPKAEDNKPWTPVGIRIYTDTGIYGDGEAAMAYGSISRGAYGAVIDFSEKIIGKDPLDTEVIWEDLYKSTFWAQNGGPVTFGAISAIDVALWDIKAKYFGVPLYKLLGGKQRDKLRCYASQLQFGWGPVRVGLTTAQEYADIAKKAVSEGYSAVKVDFFTFDRDGSRFNHEQMTRLLPAYYVNLVEERVAAVREAIGSDVDLIMENHSNIDAQGAVQLAKIVEKYNIFMFEEPCTPSPDVNKFVHDHITIPVSQGERIYTRWQYKQYFQDGSIQMIQPDIGNCGGITETKKVCDMAHAYDVGVQIHVCSSPILTAAALHLESVLPNFTIHEHHVYNLHNYNKQLCIHDYQPEHGYFSIPEIPGIGNEWSEYAFTHCQLTTVE
;
A
#
# COMPACT_ATOMS: atom_id res chain seq x y z
N MET A 1 21.62 23.39 4.30
CA MET A 1 20.98 23.08 2.97
C MET A 1 19.57 23.66 3.00
N LYS A 2 19.07 24.14 1.86
CA LYS A 2 17.72 24.72 1.80
C LYS A 2 16.95 24.16 0.62
N ILE A 3 15.68 23.91 0.81
CA ILE A 3 14.73 23.60 -0.26
C ILE A 3 14.54 24.86 -1.10
N THR A 4 14.74 24.75 -2.40
CA THR A 4 14.67 25.89 -3.34
C THR A 4 13.51 25.78 -4.30
N LYS A 5 13.05 24.58 -4.61
CA LYS A 5 12.01 24.33 -5.59
C LYS A 5 11.34 22.98 -5.34
N VAL A 6 10.06 22.87 -5.67
CA VAL A 6 9.31 21.63 -5.66
C VAL A 6 8.55 21.49 -6.97
N ASP A 7 8.79 20.41 -7.70
CA ASP A 7 8.00 20.00 -8.85
C ASP A 7 6.94 18.99 -8.41
N VAL A 8 5.67 19.30 -8.60
CA VAL A 8 4.53 18.45 -8.28
C VAL A 8 3.91 17.93 -9.58
N MET A 9 3.74 16.64 -9.68
CA MET A 9 3.32 15.93 -10.89
C MET A 9 1.98 15.22 -10.67
N LEU A 10 0.98 15.53 -11.48
CA LEU A 10 -0.18 14.67 -11.66
C LEU A 10 0.08 13.82 -12.90
N ILE A 11 0.53 12.60 -12.70
CA ILE A 11 1.03 11.74 -13.77
C ILE A 11 -0.16 11.01 -14.41
N ASN A 12 -0.23 11.06 -15.76
CA ASN A 12 -1.25 10.37 -16.54
C ASN A 12 -0.58 9.43 -17.55
N PRO A 13 -0.06 8.28 -17.10
CA PRO A 13 0.55 7.32 -17.99
C PRO A 13 -0.51 6.76 -18.95
N LYS A 14 -0.10 6.39 -20.15
CA LYS A 14 -0.98 5.74 -21.12
C LYS A 14 -1.20 4.29 -20.70
N ALA A 15 -2.21 4.05 -19.86
CA ALA A 15 -2.62 2.72 -19.46
C ALA A 15 -3.24 1.96 -20.65
N GLU A 16 -2.79 0.74 -20.91
CA GLU A 16 -3.29 -0.09 -22.01
C GLU A 16 -4.76 -0.50 -21.84
N ASP A 17 -5.24 -0.53 -20.59
CA ASP A 17 -6.61 -0.93 -20.23
C ASP A 17 -7.58 0.23 -20.02
N ASN A 18 -7.16 1.48 -20.35
CA ASN A 18 -7.95 2.71 -20.15
C ASN A 18 -8.51 2.89 -18.73
N LYS A 19 -7.89 2.28 -17.71
CA LYS A 19 -8.29 2.45 -16.31
C LYS A 19 -7.60 3.67 -15.68
N PRO A 20 -8.28 4.33 -14.75
CA PRO A 20 -7.69 5.49 -14.08
C PRO A 20 -6.54 5.02 -13.17
N TRP A 21 -5.33 5.35 -13.59
CA TRP A 21 -4.10 5.23 -12.81
C TRP A 21 -3.36 6.55 -12.91
N THR A 22 -3.41 7.34 -11.84
CA THR A 22 -2.94 8.72 -11.87
C THR A 22 -2.07 9.00 -10.63
N PRO A 23 -0.81 8.56 -10.62
CA PRO A 23 0.11 8.83 -9.53
C PRO A 23 0.31 10.34 -9.30
N VAL A 24 0.49 10.72 -8.04
CA VAL A 24 0.84 12.08 -7.64
C VAL A 24 2.27 12.07 -7.13
N GLY A 25 3.18 12.44 -8.02
CA GLY A 25 4.62 12.48 -7.73
C GLY A 25 5.09 13.87 -7.30
N ILE A 26 6.23 13.88 -6.61
CA ILE A 26 6.91 15.12 -6.19
C ILE A 26 8.42 14.93 -6.35
N ARG A 27 9.10 16.01 -6.77
CA ARG A 27 10.56 16.15 -6.66
C ARG A 27 10.90 17.43 -5.92
N ILE A 28 11.64 17.31 -4.83
CA ILE A 28 12.12 18.41 -4.00
C ILE A 28 13.58 18.69 -4.36
N TYR A 29 13.91 19.93 -4.70
CA TYR A 29 15.27 20.35 -5.04
C TYR A 29 15.87 21.20 -3.92
N THR A 30 17.21 21.16 -3.80
CA THR A 30 17.95 21.92 -2.81
C THR A 30 19.01 22.82 -3.45
N ASP A 31 19.50 23.79 -2.69
CA ASP A 31 20.59 24.70 -3.07
C ASP A 31 21.96 24.00 -3.24
N THR A 32 22.07 22.74 -2.83
CA THR A 32 23.29 21.93 -3.00
C THR A 32 23.26 21.04 -4.25
N GLY A 33 22.17 21.04 -5.02
CA GLY A 33 21.96 20.18 -6.18
C GLY A 33 21.46 18.76 -5.83
N ILE A 34 21.37 18.39 -4.56
CA ILE A 34 20.71 17.15 -4.12
C ILE A 34 19.20 17.35 -4.27
N TYR A 35 18.52 16.32 -4.78
CA TYR A 35 17.06 16.26 -4.84
C TYR A 35 16.54 14.94 -4.32
N GLY A 36 15.26 14.91 -3.96
CA GLY A 36 14.57 13.70 -3.54
C GLY A 36 13.20 13.57 -4.16
N ASP A 37 12.77 12.34 -4.32
CA ASP A 37 11.51 11.96 -4.93
C ASP A 37 10.56 11.33 -3.92
N GLY A 38 9.26 11.59 -4.08
CA GLY A 38 8.21 11.05 -3.25
C GLY A 38 6.90 10.90 -4.01
N GLU A 39 5.92 10.26 -3.39
CA GLU A 39 4.60 10.00 -3.98
C GLU A 39 3.51 10.02 -2.91
N ALA A 40 2.33 10.57 -3.26
CA ALA A 40 1.10 10.35 -2.52
C ALA A 40 0.37 9.14 -3.10
N ALA A 41 0.08 8.11 -2.28
CA ALA A 41 -0.50 6.83 -2.72
C ALA A 41 -1.99 6.94 -3.08
N MET A 42 -2.33 7.79 -4.03
CA MET A 42 -3.70 8.07 -4.52
C MET A 42 -3.85 7.77 -6.02
N ALA A 43 -2.99 6.90 -6.58
CA ALA A 43 -2.96 6.61 -8.00
C ALA A 43 -4.23 5.88 -8.49
N TYR A 44 -4.76 4.98 -7.67
CA TYR A 44 -5.97 4.22 -7.96
C TYR A 44 -7.23 5.00 -7.57
N GLY A 45 -8.25 4.95 -8.43
CA GLY A 45 -9.55 5.57 -8.14
C GLY A 45 -9.66 7.02 -8.60
N SER A 46 -10.33 7.88 -7.82
CA SER A 46 -10.82 9.18 -8.31
C SER A 46 -10.36 10.41 -7.54
N ILE A 47 -9.46 10.26 -6.55
CA ILE A 47 -9.12 11.35 -5.62
C ILE A 47 -7.73 11.98 -5.86
N SER A 48 -6.99 11.52 -6.85
CA SER A 48 -5.62 11.98 -7.16
C SER A 48 -5.51 13.51 -7.34
N ARG A 49 -6.52 14.15 -7.96
CA ARG A 49 -6.52 15.64 -8.12
C ARG A 49 -6.59 16.37 -6.79
N GLY A 50 -7.30 15.82 -5.80
CA GLY A 50 -7.34 16.36 -4.44
C GLY A 50 -5.97 16.28 -3.76
N ALA A 51 -5.31 15.13 -3.88
CA ALA A 51 -3.96 14.94 -3.38
C ALA A 51 -2.95 15.86 -4.08
N TYR A 52 -3.04 16.00 -5.41
CA TYR A 52 -2.20 16.91 -6.19
C TYR A 52 -2.30 18.38 -5.70
N GLY A 53 -3.53 18.88 -5.49
CA GLY A 53 -3.75 20.22 -4.94
C GLY A 53 -3.17 20.38 -3.52
N ALA A 54 -3.40 19.39 -2.65
CA ALA A 54 -2.88 19.41 -1.29
C ALA A 54 -1.33 19.38 -1.25
N VAL A 55 -0.70 18.61 -2.15
CA VAL A 55 0.77 18.60 -2.27
C VAL A 55 1.31 19.97 -2.68
N ILE A 56 0.63 20.67 -3.60
CA ILE A 56 1.01 22.04 -4.01
C ILE A 56 0.94 22.99 -2.81
N ASP A 57 -0.20 23.04 -2.11
CA ASP A 57 -0.41 23.91 -0.95
C ASP A 57 0.64 23.67 0.16
N PHE A 58 1.00 22.41 0.38
CA PHE A 58 1.98 22.04 1.40
C PHE A 58 3.43 22.32 0.94
N SER A 59 3.69 22.24 -0.36
CA SER A 59 5.00 22.56 -0.92
C SER A 59 5.39 24.03 -0.68
N GLU A 60 4.43 24.95 -0.72
CA GLU A 60 4.67 26.38 -0.39
C GLU A 60 5.22 26.57 1.03
N LYS A 61 4.84 25.69 1.97
CA LYS A 61 5.24 25.78 3.38
C LYS A 61 6.67 25.29 3.66
N ILE A 62 7.26 24.54 2.73
CA ILE A 62 8.58 23.93 2.94
C ILE A 62 9.70 24.65 2.22
N ILE A 63 9.41 25.60 1.30
CA ILE A 63 10.43 26.40 0.62
C ILE A 63 11.30 27.16 1.65
N GLY A 64 12.62 27.10 1.47
CA GLY A 64 13.61 27.74 2.35
C GLY A 64 13.95 26.95 3.61
N LYS A 65 13.21 25.86 3.95
CA LYS A 65 13.52 25.00 5.11
C LYS A 65 14.72 24.11 4.83
N ASP A 66 15.34 23.59 5.89
CA ASP A 66 16.38 22.56 5.79
C ASP A 66 15.72 21.18 5.64
N PRO A 67 15.91 20.47 4.50
CA PRO A 67 15.29 19.17 4.29
C PRO A 67 15.82 18.06 5.22
N LEU A 68 16.90 18.30 5.96
CA LEU A 68 17.40 17.33 6.94
C LEU A 68 16.55 17.30 8.22
N ASP A 69 15.75 18.34 8.47
CA ASP A 69 14.85 18.45 9.63
C ASP A 69 13.51 17.75 9.36
N THR A 70 13.55 16.49 8.93
CA THR A 70 12.37 15.73 8.46
C THR A 70 11.21 15.74 9.46
N GLU A 71 11.46 15.45 10.74
CA GLU A 71 10.40 15.43 11.77
C GLU A 71 9.88 16.82 12.13
N VAL A 72 10.73 17.85 12.08
CA VAL A 72 10.31 19.23 12.33
C VAL A 72 9.37 19.70 11.22
N ILE A 73 9.70 19.40 9.96
CA ILE A 73 8.85 19.73 8.81
C ILE A 73 7.54 18.93 8.92
N TRP A 74 7.58 17.67 9.26
CA TRP A 74 6.39 16.83 9.44
C TRP A 74 5.43 17.41 10.49
N GLU A 75 5.94 17.74 11.67
CA GLU A 75 5.13 18.35 12.74
C GLU A 75 4.58 19.72 12.33
N ASP A 76 5.36 20.54 11.62
CA ASP A 76 4.88 21.82 11.12
C ASP A 76 3.74 21.65 10.11
N LEU A 77 3.88 20.78 9.13
CA LEU A 77 2.82 20.47 8.17
C LEU A 77 1.55 19.94 8.87
N TYR A 78 1.71 19.08 9.86
CA TYR A 78 0.60 18.52 10.64
C TYR A 78 -0.09 19.56 11.52
N LYS A 79 0.66 20.45 12.19
CA LYS A 79 0.14 21.40 13.16
C LYS A 79 -0.27 22.75 12.54
N SER A 80 0.52 23.29 11.61
CA SER A 80 0.29 24.63 11.05
C SER A 80 -0.73 24.64 9.90
N THR A 81 -1.07 23.50 9.35
CA THR A 81 -2.06 23.37 8.29
C THR A 81 -3.45 23.17 8.87
N PHE A 82 -4.02 24.04 9.56
CA PHE A 82 -5.31 24.03 10.27
C PHE A 82 -6.16 22.73 10.16
N TRP A 83 -6.30 22.16 8.94
CA TRP A 83 -7.12 20.98 8.63
C TRP A 83 -6.36 19.63 8.65
N ALA A 84 -5.05 19.62 8.90
CA ALA A 84 -4.26 18.41 8.84
C ALA A 84 -4.48 17.47 10.04
N GLN A 85 -4.77 18.04 11.21
CA GLN A 85 -4.96 17.23 12.42
C GLN A 85 -6.18 16.32 12.29
N ASN A 86 -5.97 15.03 12.46
CA ASN A 86 -6.97 13.98 12.24
C ASN A 86 -7.56 14.00 10.81
N GLY A 87 -6.78 14.47 9.85
CA GLY A 87 -7.18 14.51 8.44
C GLY A 87 -7.29 13.12 7.82
N GLY A 88 -7.71 13.11 6.57
CA GLY A 88 -7.88 11.88 5.77
C GLY A 88 -6.74 11.67 4.78
N PRO A 89 -6.94 10.73 3.82
CA PRO A 89 -5.89 10.29 2.89
C PRO A 89 -5.30 11.43 2.04
N VAL A 90 -6.08 12.43 1.66
CA VAL A 90 -5.60 13.57 0.86
C VAL A 90 -4.55 14.38 1.63
N THR A 91 -4.84 14.71 2.88
CA THR A 91 -3.94 15.47 3.75
C THR A 91 -2.68 14.67 4.07
N PHE A 92 -2.86 13.43 4.52
CA PHE A 92 -1.71 12.58 4.86
C PHE A 92 -0.96 12.10 3.62
N GLY A 93 -1.63 11.96 2.46
CA GLY A 93 -0.95 11.73 1.18
C GLY A 93 0.00 12.86 0.82
N ALA A 94 -0.42 14.12 1.01
CA ALA A 94 0.46 15.26 0.76
C ALA A 94 1.66 15.31 1.72
N ILE A 95 1.44 15.07 3.02
CA ILE A 95 2.53 14.97 4.01
C ILE A 95 3.46 13.80 3.64
N SER A 96 2.90 12.65 3.23
CA SER A 96 3.66 11.47 2.86
C SER A 96 4.59 11.72 1.67
N ALA A 97 4.08 12.34 0.61
CA ALA A 97 4.88 12.64 -0.58
C ALA A 97 6.10 13.50 -0.22
N ILE A 98 5.89 14.55 0.59
CA ILE A 98 6.96 15.42 1.07
C ILE A 98 7.93 14.65 1.96
N ASP A 99 7.45 13.90 2.94
CA ASP A 99 8.28 13.17 3.90
C ASP A 99 9.16 12.13 3.22
N VAL A 100 8.64 11.36 2.26
CA VAL A 100 9.41 10.37 1.48
C VAL A 100 10.54 11.08 0.72
N ALA A 101 10.26 12.20 0.05
CA ALA A 101 11.27 12.97 -0.67
C ALA A 101 12.33 13.56 0.27
N LEU A 102 11.96 14.02 1.46
CA LEU A 102 12.90 14.52 2.46
C LEU A 102 13.83 13.40 2.97
N TRP A 103 13.30 12.20 3.24
CA TRP A 103 14.11 11.05 3.63
C TRP A 103 15.05 10.61 2.49
N ASP A 104 14.61 10.69 1.24
CA ASP A 104 15.46 10.43 0.08
C ASP A 104 16.63 11.42 0.01
N ILE A 105 16.35 12.75 0.15
CA ILE A 105 17.39 13.78 0.23
C ILE A 105 18.36 13.48 1.37
N LYS A 106 17.84 13.20 2.57
CA LYS A 106 18.64 12.96 3.76
C LYS A 106 19.58 11.78 3.59
N ALA A 107 19.10 10.69 3.04
CA ALA A 107 19.90 9.50 2.79
C ALA A 107 20.95 9.73 1.67
N LYS A 108 20.60 10.46 0.60
CA LYS A 108 21.54 10.89 -0.45
C LYS A 108 22.61 11.84 0.11
N TYR A 109 22.23 12.77 1.00
CA TYR A 109 23.19 13.68 1.64
C TYR A 109 24.26 12.93 2.45
N PHE A 110 23.87 11.89 3.18
CA PHE A 110 24.81 11.04 3.93
C PHE A 110 25.48 9.96 3.08
N GLY A 111 25.11 9.82 1.80
CA GLY A 111 25.68 8.84 0.89
C GLY A 111 25.35 7.39 1.25
N VAL A 112 24.20 7.13 1.89
CA VAL A 112 23.81 5.80 2.36
C VAL A 112 22.41 5.40 1.88
N PRO A 113 22.13 4.10 1.73
CA PRO A 113 20.76 3.62 1.54
C PRO A 113 19.88 3.97 2.75
N LEU A 114 18.61 4.27 2.51
CA LEU A 114 17.67 4.75 3.52
C LEU A 114 17.62 3.85 4.77
N TYR A 115 17.64 2.53 4.63
CA TYR A 115 17.59 1.61 5.77
C TYR A 115 18.70 1.85 6.81
N LYS A 116 19.85 2.41 6.42
CA LYS A 116 20.94 2.76 7.34
C LYS A 116 20.54 3.86 8.31
N LEU A 117 19.75 4.83 7.85
CA LEU A 117 19.25 5.91 8.72
C LEU A 117 18.07 5.45 9.58
N LEU A 118 17.39 4.37 9.21
CA LEU A 118 16.26 3.80 9.96
C LEU A 118 16.70 2.75 11.03
N GLY A 119 18.00 2.53 11.22
CA GLY A 119 18.53 1.64 12.25
C GLY A 119 19.27 0.41 11.72
N GLY A 120 19.31 0.18 10.42
CA GLY A 120 19.97 -0.97 9.78
C GLY A 120 19.03 -2.15 9.56
N LYS A 121 19.27 -2.89 8.49
CA LYS A 121 18.40 -4.00 8.09
C LYS A 121 18.52 -5.23 9.01
N GLN A 122 17.38 -5.80 9.36
CA GLN A 122 17.24 -7.05 10.10
C GLN A 122 17.34 -8.29 9.18
N ARG A 123 17.13 -8.10 7.89
CA ARG A 123 17.11 -9.15 6.86
C ARG A 123 17.57 -8.65 5.52
N ASP A 124 18.16 -9.52 4.70
CA ASP A 124 18.69 -9.18 3.39
C ASP A 124 17.67 -9.35 2.25
N LYS A 125 16.59 -10.10 2.50
CA LYS A 125 15.51 -10.33 1.54
C LYS A 125 14.16 -10.26 2.25
N LEU A 126 13.14 -9.78 1.54
CA LEU A 126 11.77 -9.69 2.00
C LEU A 126 10.92 -10.71 1.25
N ARG A 127 10.32 -11.67 1.98
CA ARG A 127 9.29 -12.55 1.45
C ARG A 127 8.11 -11.72 0.97
N CYS A 128 7.56 -12.01 -0.20
CA CYS A 128 6.40 -11.30 -0.72
C CYS A 128 5.28 -12.23 -1.18
N TYR A 129 4.08 -11.67 -1.26
CA TYR A 129 2.91 -12.36 -1.81
C TYR A 129 2.47 -11.72 -3.13
N ALA A 130 1.88 -12.55 -4.02
CA ALA A 130 1.23 -12.07 -5.23
C ALA A 130 -0.16 -11.51 -4.89
N SER A 131 -0.34 -10.20 -5.11
CA SER A 131 -1.53 -9.46 -4.67
C SER A 131 -2.50 -9.15 -5.80
N GLN A 132 -3.80 -9.16 -5.46
CA GLN A 132 -4.91 -8.74 -6.32
C GLN A 132 -5.13 -9.67 -7.53
N LEU A 133 -5.04 -10.99 -7.30
CA LEU A 133 -5.15 -11.98 -8.37
C LEU A 133 -6.51 -11.97 -9.09
N GLN A 134 -7.58 -11.44 -8.51
CA GLN A 134 -8.88 -11.26 -9.18
C GLN A 134 -8.79 -10.38 -10.44
N PHE A 135 -7.70 -9.63 -10.59
CA PHE A 135 -7.40 -8.83 -11.78
C PHE A 135 -6.42 -9.51 -12.75
N GLY A 136 -6.19 -10.84 -12.58
CA GLY A 136 -5.17 -11.59 -13.29
C GLY A 136 -3.79 -11.44 -12.64
N TRP A 137 -2.77 -12.07 -13.25
CA TRP A 137 -1.38 -11.97 -12.82
C TRP A 137 -0.47 -11.86 -14.05
N GLY A 138 -0.20 -10.63 -14.50
CA GLY A 138 0.56 -10.34 -15.71
C GLY A 138 0.53 -8.88 -16.11
N PRO A 139 1.09 -8.54 -17.30
CA PRO A 139 1.25 -7.15 -17.74
C PRO A 139 -0.06 -6.45 -18.12
N VAL A 140 -1.14 -7.22 -18.29
CA VAL A 140 -2.47 -6.71 -18.66
C VAL A 140 -3.49 -7.19 -17.65
N ARG A 141 -4.38 -6.27 -17.25
CA ARG A 141 -5.46 -6.56 -16.31
C ARG A 141 -6.57 -7.38 -16.96
N VAL A 142 -6.98 -8.46 -16.29
CA VAL A 142 -8.07 -9.36 -16.69
C VAL A 142 -8.95 -9.62 -15.47
N GLY A 143 -10.25 -9.26 -15.51
CA GLY A 143 -11.18 -9.60 -14.44
C GLY A 143 -11.53 -11.09 -14.47
N LEU A 144 -11.37 -11.79 -13.34
CA LEU A 144 -11.68 -13.21 -13.21
C LEU A 144 -13.14 -13.42 -12.78
N THR A 145 -13.78 -14.42 -13.31
CA THR A 145 -15.22 -14.70 -13.07
C THR A 145 -15.48 -16.09 -12.52
N THR A 146 -14.79 -17.08 -13.03
CA THR A 146 -14.99 -18.50 -12.67
C THR A 146 -13.97 -18.97 -11.63
N ALA A 147 -14.36 -19.91 -10.78
CA ALA A 147 -13.47 -20.52 -9.79
C ALA A 147 -12.20 -21.13 -10.43
N GLN A 148 -12.32 -21.69 -11.66
CA GLN A 148 -11.18 -22.25 -12.38
C GLN A 148 -10.17 -21.16 -12.78
N GLU A 149 -10.62 -19.98 -13.25
CA GLU A 149 -9.72 -18.86 -13.57
C GLU A 149 -8.96 -18.38 -12.33
N TYR A 150 -9.64 -18.28 -11.18
CA TYR A 150 -8.97 -17.95 -9.90
C TYR A 150 -7.90 -18.99 -9.53
N ALA A 151 -8.22 -20.28 -9.66
CA ALA A 151 -7.30 -21.38 -9.40
C ALA A 151 -6.07 -21.34 -10.33
N ASP A 152 -6.27 -21.14 -11.63
CA ASP A 152 -5.21 -21.11 -12.64
C ASP A 152 -4.24 -19.95 -12.42
N ILE A 153 -4.76 -18.77 -12.10
CA ILE A 153 -3.93 -17.60 -11.83
C ILE A 153 -3.16 -17.74 -10.51
N ALA A 154 -3.77 -18.29 -9.47
CA ALA A 154 -3.07 -18.56 -8.21
C ALA A 154 -1.96 -19.60 -8.40
N LYS A 155 -2.22 -20.67 -9.15
CA LYS A 155 -1.22 -21.68 -9.52
C LYS A 155 -0.07 -21.09 -10.33
N LYS A 156 -0.38 -20.14 -11.24
CA LYS A 156 0.65 -19.42 -11.99
C LYS A 156 1.57 -18.64 -11.04
N ALA A 157 1.04 -17.82 -10.13
CA ALA A 157 1.85 -17.09 -9.16
C ALA A 157 2.74 -18.01 -8.32
N VAL A 158 2.19 -19.13 -7.83
CA VAL A 158 2.97 -20.13 -7.07
C VAL A 158 4.09 -20.73 -7.93
N SER A 159 3.85 -20.99 -9.23
CA SER A 159 4.89 -21.49 -10.14
C SER A 159 6.03 -20.49 -10.40
N GLU A 160 5.81 -19.21 -10.16
CA GLU A 160 6.83 -18.14 -10.21
C GLU A 160 7.61 -18.01 -8.89
N GLY A 161 7.28 -18.82 -7.88
CA GLY A 161 7.99 -18.92 -6.60
C GLY A 161 7.32 -18.20 -5.43
N TYR A 162 6.11 -17.64 -5.59
CA TYR A 162 5.39 -17.06 -4.46
C TYR A 162 4.88 -18.15 -3.52
N SER A 163 5.13 -17.97 -2.23
CA SER A 163 4.65 -18.84 -1.15
C SER A 163 3.40 -18.29 -0.45
N ALA A 164 2.87 -17.17 -0.96
CA ALA A 164 1.62 -16.58 -0.50
C ALA A 164 0.93 -15.84 -1.66
N VAL A 165 -0.41 -15.84 -1.64
CA VAL A 165 -1.25 -15.14 -2.62
C VAL A 165 -2.41 -14.42 -1.93
N LYS A 166 -2.81 -13.24 -2.47
CA LYS A 166 -3.95 -12.46 -1.99
C LYS A 166 -5.02 -12.30 -3.07
N VAL A 167 -6.27 -12.53 -2.68
CA VAL A 167 -7.41 -12.48 -3.59
C VAL A 167 -8.60 -11.80 -2.91
N ASP A 168 -9.21 -10.82 -3.60
CA ASP A 168 -10.56 -10.38 -3.30
C ASP A 168 -11.56 -11.25 -4.09
N PHE A 169 -12.14 -12.22 -3.42
CA PHE A 169 -13.06 -13.18 -4.03
C PHE A 169 -14.45 -12.60 -4.31
N PHE A 170 -14.73 -11.39 -3.80
CA PHE A 170 -16.02 -10.73 -3.89
C PHE A 170 -15.95 -9.43 -4.72
N THR A 171 -15.12 -9.40 -5.77
CA THR A 171 -15.00 -8.26 -6.69
C THR A 171 -15.95 -8.36 -7.89
N PHE A 172 -16.05 -9.55 -8.51
CA PHE A 172 -16.82 -9.77 -9.74
C PHE A 172 -17.86 -10.88 -9.57
N ASP A 173 -19.04 -10.69 -10.16
CA ASP A 173 -20.02 -11.76 -10.34
C ASP A 173 -19.60 -12.72 -11.47
N ARG A 174 -20.33 -13.81 -11.68
CA ARG A 174 -20.07 -14.81 -12.72
C ARG A 174 -20.18 -14.27 -14.14
N ASP A 175 -20.93 -13.19 -14.35
CA ASP A 175 -21.07 -12.51 -15.64
C ASP A 175 -19.99 -11.44 -15.89
N GLY A 176 -19.05 -11.24 -14.95
CA GLY A 176 -17.98 -10.27 -15.03
C GLY A 176 -18.38 -8.86 -14.58
N SER A 177 -19.62 -8.64 -14.18
CA SER A 177 -20.03 -7.38 -13.58
C SER A 177 -19.41 -7.22 -12.18
N ARG A 178 -19.09 -5.97 -11.79
CA ARG A 178 -18.69 -5.70 -10.42
C ARG A 178 -19.90 -5.66 -9.50
N PHE A 179 -19.76 -6.21 -8.30
CA PHE A 179 -20.76 -6.04 -7.26
C PHE A 179 -20.93 -4.57 -6.91
N ASN A 180 -22.16 -4.15 -6.71
CA ASN A 180 -22.53 -2.81 -6.24
C ASN A 180 -22.73 -2.81 -4.70
N HIS A 181 -22.84 -1.62 -4.11
CA HIS A 181 -23.00 -1.47 -2.67
C HIS A 181 -24.22 -2.20 -2.09
N GLU A 182 -25.34 -2.22 -2.80
CA GLU A 182 -26.56 -2.88 -2.34
C GLU A 182 -26.38 -4.40 -2.21
N GLN A 183 -25.58 -5.00 -3.11
CA GLN A 183 -25.26 -6.42 -3.09
C GLN A 183 -24.25 -6.79 -2.00
N MET A 184 -23.41 -5.85 -1.57
CA MET A 184 -22.31 -6.07 -0.62
C MET A 184 -22.67 -5.69 0.82
N THR A 185 -23.78 -4.98 1.06
CA THR A 185 -24.18 -4.54 2.40
C THR A 185 -25.12 -5.53 3.09
N ARG A 186 -25.15 -5.51 4.43
CA ARG A 186 -26.00 -6.32 5.31
C ARG A 186 -25.60 -7.80 5.29
N LEU A 187 -26.55 -8.67 5.62
CA LEU A 187 -26.39 -10.13 5.50
C LEU A 187 -26.35 -10.51 4.03
N LEU A 188 -25.32 -11.27 3.66
CA LEU A 188 -25.14 -11.71 2.29
C LEU A 188 -26.11 -12.84 1.94
N PRO A 189 -26.81 -12.77 0.78
CA PRO A 189 -27.57 -13.89 0.26
C PRO A 189 -26.70 -15.15 0.03
N ALA A 190 -27.30 -16.31 0.16
CA ALA A 190 -26.61 -17.60 0.01
C ALA A 190 -25.86 -17.71 -1.33
N TYR A 191 -26.38 -17.08 -2.42
CA TYR A 191 -25.72 -17.05 -3.70
C TYR A 191 -24.29 -16.49 -3.62
N TYR A 192 -24.09 -15.34 -2.95
CA TYR A 192 -22.80 -14.70 -2.85
C TYR A 192 -21.85 -15.45 -1.91
N VAL A 193 -22.38 -15.97 -0.80
CA VAL A 193 -21.60 -16.79 0.13
C VAL A 193 -21.07 -18.06 -0.57
N ASN A 194 -21.93 -18.74 -1.33
CA ASN A 194 -21.54 -19.94 -2.08
C ASN A 194 -20.55 -19.62 -3.20
N LEU A 195 -20.70 -18.44 -3.87
CA LEU A 195 -19.77 -18.00 -4.90
C LEU A 195 -18.36 -17.81 -4.35
N VAL A 196 -18.24 -17.13 -3.19
CA VAL A 196 -16.95 -16.91 -2.53
C VAL A 196 -16.35 -18.24 -2.08
N GLU A 197 -17.14 -19.12 -1.45
CA GLU A 197 -16.67 -20.43 -1.01
C GLU A 197 -16.14 -21.29 -2.18
N GLU A 198 -16.86 -21.32 -3.30
CA GLU A 198 -16.46 -22.05 -4.52
C GLU A 198 -15.07 -21.58 -5.02
N ARG A 199 -14.85 -20.25 -5.06
CA ARG A 199 -13.59 -19.66 -5.51
C ARG A 199 -12.45 -19.93 -4.54
N VAL A 200 -12.69 -19.76 -3.24
CA VAL A 200 -11.69 -20.05 -2.18
C VAL A 200 -11.29 -21.54 -2.21
N ALA A 201 -12.26 -22.44 -2.33
CA ALA A 201 -12.02 -23.89 -2.42
C ALA A 201 -11.12 -24.23 -3.61
N ALA A 202 -11.45 -23.70 -4.79
CA ALA A 202 -10.69 -23.94 -6.02
C ALA A 202 -9.25 -23.41 -5.93
N VAL A 203 -9.06 -22.21 -5.37
CA VAL A 203 -7.73 -21.64 -5.16
C VAL A 203 -6.94 -22.50 -4.18
N ARG A 204 -7.53 -22.86 -3.02
CA ARG A 204 -6.84 -23.69 -2.01
C ARG A 204 -6.44 -25.06 -2.57
N GLU A 205 -7.30 -25.69 -3.33
CA GLU A 205 -6.98 -26.97 -4.01
C GLU A 205 -5.80 -26.80 -4.98
N ALA A 206 -5.79 -25.71 -5.75
CA ALA A 206 -4.79 -25.45 -6.77
C ALA A 206 -3.39 -25.13 -6.21
N ILE A 207 -3.32 -24.39 -5.09
CA ILE A 207 -2.05 -23.95 -4.48
C ILE A 207 -1.51 -24.92 -3.41
N GLY A 208 -2.32 -25.87 -2.96
CA GLY A 208 -1.93 -26.82 -1.90
C GLY A 208 -2.00 -26.23 -0.49
N SER A 209 -1.57 -27.01 0.51
CA SER A 209 -1.64 -26.65 1.94
C SER A 209 -0.54 -25.71 2.42
N ASP A 210 0.59 -25.65 1.72
CA ASP A 210 1.84 -25.03 2.18
C ASP A 210 1.98 -23.57 1.71
N VAL A 211 1.05 -23.09 0.87
CA VAL A 211 1.00 -21.71 0.39
C VAL A 211 0.00 -20.92 1.22
N ASP A 212 0.40 -19.76 1.73
CA ASP A 212 -0.49 -18.89 2.48
C ASP A 212 -1.54 -18.27 1.55
N LEU A 213 -2.81 -18.36 1.94
CA LEU A 213 -3.92 -17.74 1.23
C LEU A 213 -4.46 -16.55 2.03
N ILE A 214 -4.36 -15.37 1.47
CA ILE A 214 -4.88 -14.13 2.03
C ILE A 214 -6.20 -13.81 1.34
N MET A 215 -7.25 -13.60 2.13
CA MET A 215 -8.55 -13.14 1.66
C MET A 215 -8.68 -11.65 1.91
N GLU A 216 -9.21 -10.92 0.95
CA GLU A 216 -9.45 -9.48 1.05
C GLU A 216 -10.87 -9.10 0.64
N ASN A 217 -11.40 -8.01 1.22
CA ASN A 217 -12.71 -7.45 0.87
C ASN A 217 -12.70 -5.94 0.61
N HIS A 218 -11.56 -5.25 0.68
CA HIS A 218 -11.45 -3.78 0.50
C HIS A 218 -12.48 -2.97 1.30
N SER A 219 -12.83 -3.40 2.50
CA SER A 219 -13.85 -2.76 3.35
C SER A 219 -15.25 -2.63 2.69
N ASN A 220 -15.52 -3.38 1.62
CA ASN A 220 -16.75 -3.23 0.83
C ASN A 220 -17.98 -3.91 1.45
N ILE A 221 -17.80 -4.84 2.39
CA ILE A 221 -18.92 -5.55 3.03
C ILE A 221 -19.11 -5.10 4.48
N ASP A 222 -20.33 -5.30 4.99
CA ASP A 222 -20.64 -5.03 6.38
C ASP A 222 -20.06 -6.13 7.29
N ALA A 223 -19.85 -5.80 8.57
CA ALA A 223 -19.27 -6.71 9.56
C ALA A 223 -20.02 -8.06 9.67
N GLN A 224 -21.36 -8.05 9.54
CA GLN A 224 -22.14 -9.27 9.56
C GLN A 224 -21.86 -10.17 8.34
N GLY A 225 -21.74 -9.58 7.15
CA GLY A 225 -21.34 -10.28 5.93
C GLY A 225 -19.93 -10.83 6.03
N ALA A 226 -18.99 -10.05 6.61
CA ALA A 226 -17.63 -10.49 6.86
C ALA A 226 -17.57 -11.73 7.76
N VAL A 227 -18.35 -11.76 8.84
CA VAL A 227 -18.47 -12.92 9.74
C VAL A 227 -19.10 -14.12 9.03
N GLN A 228 -20.10 -13.90 8.15
CA GLN A 228 -20.67 -15.00 7.35
C GLN A 228 -19.61 -15.63 6.43
N LEU A 229 -18.85 -14.80 5.68
CA LEU A 229 -17.81 -15.28 4.77
C LEU A 229 -16.70 -15.98 5.54
N ALA A 230 -16.19 -15.37 6.61
CA ALA A 230 -15.10 -15.95 7.40
C ALA A 230 -15.46 -17.35 7.89
N LYS A 231 -16.66 -17.55 8.49
CA LYS A 231 -17.10 -18.86 8.99
C LYS A 231 -17.19 -19.96 7.93
N ILE A 232 -17.51 -19.59 6.70
CA ILE A 232 -17.57 -20.55 5.58
C ILE A 232 -16.16 -20.93 5.09
N VAL A 233 -15.21 -19.96 5.12
CA VAL A 233 -13.87 -20.16 4.56
C VAL A 233 -12.80 -20.55 5.58
N GLU A 234 -13.07 -20.48 6.88
CA GLU A 234 -12.12 -20.89 7.95
C GLU A 234 -11.49 -22.26 7.71
N LYS A 235 -12.27 -23.23 7.23
CA LYS A 235 -11.81 -24.59 6.90
C LYS A 235 -10.73 -24.69 5.81
N TYR A 236 -10.52 -23.58 5.05
CA TYR A 236 -9.52 -23.51 3.98
C TYR A 236 -8.19 -22.92 4.44
N ASN A 237 -7.96 -22.79 5.74
CA ASN A 237 -6.72 -22.30 6.32
C ASN A 237 -6.30 -20.93 5.74
N ILE A 238 -7.15 -19.91 5.92
CA ILE A 238 -6.89 -18.53 5.51
C ILE A 238 -5.83 -17.94 6.43
N PHE A 239 -4.76 -17.40 5.85
CA PHE A 239 -3.64 -16.80 6.59
C PHE A 239 -4.05 -15.53 7.32
N MET A 240 -4.77 -14.64 6.64
CA MET A 240 -5.38 -13.43 7.21
C MET A 240 -6.56 -12.96 6.37
N PHE A 241 -7.48 -12.24 7.00
CA PHE A 241 -8.59 -11.55 6.36
C PHE A 241 -8.34 -10.05 6.38
N GLU A 242 -7.98 -9.51 5.22
CA GLU A 242 -7.65 -8.12 5.01
C GLU A 242 -8.91 -7.30 4.75
N GLU A 243 -9.01 -6.15 5.45
CA GLU A 243 -10.12 -5.20 5.33
C GLU A 243 -11.51 -5.86 5.30
N PRO A 244 -11.84 -6.71 6.30
CA PRO A 244 -13.10 -7.43 6.32
C PRO A 244 -14.31 -6.52 6.41
N CYS A 245 -14.15 -5.29 6.90
CA CYS A 245 -15.24 -4.35 7.14
C CYS A 245 -14.70 -2.90 7.14
N THR A 246 -15.62 -1.93 7.23
CA THR A 246 -15.26 -0.51 7.44
C THR A 246 -14.21 -0.37 8.54
N PRO A 247 -13.12 0.40 8.31
CA PRO A 247 -12.03 0.58 9.27
C PRO A 247 -12.46 1.49 10.43
N SER A 248 -13.29 0.94 11.30
CA SER A 248 -13.72 1.52 12.57
C SER A 248 -13.37 0.55 13.69
N PRO A 249 -12.72 0.99 14.79
CA PRO A 249 -12.27 0.09 15.85
C PRO A 249 -13.37 -0.84 16.37
N ASP A 250 -14.54 -0.30 16.70
CA ASP A 250 -15.67 -1.09 17.26
C ASP A 250 -16.20 -2.12 16.26
N VAL A 251 -16.29 -1.74 14.97
CA VAL A 251 -16.78 -2.63 13.90
C VAL A 251 -15.75 -3.73 13.62
N ASN A 252 -14.47 -3.36 13.57
CA ASN A 252 -13.37 -4.31 13.41
C ASN A 252 -13.31 -5.30 14.58
N LYS A 253 -13.45 -4.79 15.82
CA LYS A 253 -13.50 -5.62 17.02
C LYS A 253 -14.66 -6.61 16.97
N PHE A 254 -15.82 -6.17 16.49
CA PHE A 254 -16.96 -7.09 16.34
C PHE A 254 -16.61 -8.25 15.39
N VAL A 255 -15.97 -7.99 14.24
CA VAL A 255 -15.54 -9.05 13.33
C VAL A 255 -14.53 -9.97 14.00
N HIS A 256 -13.46 -9.38 14.57
CA HIS A 256 -12.40 -10.13 15.26
C HIS A 256 -12.95 -11.08 16.34
N ASP A 257 -13.89 -10.62 17.17
CA ASP A 257 -14.46 -11.42 18.27
C ASP A 257 -15.35 -12.59 17.78
N HIS A 258 -15.74 -12.62 16.51
CA HIS A 258 -16.66 -13.61 15.95
C HIS A 258 -16.06 -14.57 14.92
N ILE A 259 -14.77 -14.41 14.60
CA ILE A 259 -14.04 -15.26 13.64
C ILE A 259 -12.73 -15.76 14.24
N THR A 260 -12.14 -16.80 13.66
CA THR A 260 -10.83 -17.33 14.07
C THR A 260 -9.70 -16.93 13.13
N ILE A 261 -10.02 -16.40 11.95
CA ILE A 261 -9.04 -15.92 10.99
C ILE A 261 -8.41 -14.62 11.52
N PRO A 262 -7.07 -14.49 11.52
CA PRO A 262 -6.42 -13.23 11.88
C PRO A 262 -6.91 -12.07 11.01
N VAL A 263 -7.23 -10.93 11.66
CA VAL A 263 -7.70 -9.72 10.98
C VAL A 263 -6.53 -8.80 10.66
N SER A 264 -6.50 -8.27 9.44
CA SER A 264 -5.58 -7.21 9.04
C SER A 264 -6.32 -6.00 8.49
N GLN A 265 -5.79 -4.81 8.78
CA GLN A 265 -6.32 -3.52 8.35
C GLN A 265 -5.18 -2.51 8.20
N GLY A 266 -5.33 -1.51 7.32
CA GLY A 266 -4.32 -0.48 7.37
C GLY A 266 -4.29 0.56 6.27
N GLU A 267 -4.57 0.22 5.02
CA GLU A 267 -4.48 1.16 3.90
C GLU A 267 -5.42 2.38 4.02
N ARG A 268 -6.47 2.25 4.87
CA ARG A 268 -7.44 3.30 5.19
C ARG A 268 -7.38 3.78 6.64
N ILE A 269 -6.28 3.49 7.37
CA ILE A 269 -6.02 3.95 8.73
C ILE A 269 -4.76 4.82 8.72
N TYR A 270 -4.88 6.04 9.18
CA TYR A 270 -3.82 7.04 9.04
C TYR A 270 -3.29 7.46 10.40
N THR A 271 -1.97 7.49 10.54
CA THR A 271 -1.24 7.93 11.73
C THR A 271 -1.41 7.05 12.98
N ARG A 272 -0.47 7.18 13.91
CA ARG A 272 -0.48 6.49 15.22
C ARG A 272 -1.72 6.78 16.06
N TRP A 273 -2.36 7.93 15.87
CA TRP A 273 -3.56 8.29 16.65
C TRP A 273 -4.78 7.47 16.25
N GLN A 274 -4.95 7.18 14.96
CA GLN A 274 -6.04 6.32 14.49
C GLN A 274 -5.76 4.84 14.80
N TYR A 275 -4.52 4.37 14.67
CA TYR A 275 -4.14 2.98 14.99
C TYR A 275 -4.26 2.63 16.48
N LYS A 276 -4.09 3.62 17.37
CA LYS A 276 -4.00 3.42 18.82
C LYS A 276 -5.13 2.54 19.37
N GLN A 277 -6.39 2.77 18.96
CA GLN A 277 -7.53 2.04 19.48
C GLN A 277 -7.49 0.55 19.10
N TYR A 278 -7.12 0.23 17.86
CA TYR A 278 -6.99 -1.15 17.38
C TYR A 278 -5.95 -1.95 18.18
N PHE A 279 -4.85 -1.32 18.57
CA PHE A 279 -3.85 -1.96 19.42
C PHE A 279 -4.37 -2.17 20.84
N GLN A 280 -5.06 -1.18 21.41
CA GLN A 280 -5.56 -1.24 22.78
C GLN A 280 -6.63 -2.30 22.98
N ASP A 281 -7.46 -2.55 22.00
CA ASP A 281 -8.55 -3.55 22.09
C ASP A 281 -8.16 -4.92 21.51
N GLY A 282 -6.95 -5.04 20.94
CA GLY A 282 -6.41 -6.30 20.43
C GLY A 282 -7.13 -6.84 19.19
N SER A 283 -7.89 -6.00 18.49
CA SER A 283 -8.75 -6.41 17.36
C SER A 283 -8.04 -6.55 16.03
N ILE A 284 -6.73 -6.35 15.98
CA ILE A 284 -5.91 -6.45 14.77
C ILE A 284 -4.66 -7.27 15.04
N GLN A 285 -4.35 -8.24 14.18
CA GLN A 285 -3.15 -9.09 14.30
C GLN A 285 -2.06 -8.70 13.31
N MET A 286 -2.41 -7.95 12.27
CA MET A 286 -1.47 -7.37 11.31
C MET A 286 -1.93 -6.00 10.89
N ILE A 287 -1.00 -5.03 10.86
CA ILE A 287 -1.26 -3.72 10.28
C ILE A 287 -0.71 -3.61 8.88
N GLN A 288 -1.40 -2.82 8.05
CA GLN A 288 -1.07 -2.62 6.64
C GLN A 288 -1.04 -1.12 6.26
N PRO A 289 -0.23 -0.30 6.99
CA PRO A 289 -0.14 1.11 6.66
C PRO A 289 0.49 1.30 5.28
N ASP A 290 0.02 2.31 4.55
CA ASP A 290 0.64 2.73 3.30
C ASP A 290 1.55 3.94 3.53
N ILE A 291 2.82 3.86 3.17
CA ILE A 291 3.80 4.96 3.33
C ILE A 291 3.32 6.23 2.62
N GLY A 292 2.67 6.09 1.47
CA GLY A 292 2.23 7.22 0.66
C GLY A 292 0.93 7.88 1.12
N ASN A 293 0.28 7.39 2.20
CA ASN A 293 -0.92 8.02 2.75
C ASN A 293 -1.03 7.98 4.29
N CYS A 294 -0.13 7.30 4.98
CA CYS A 294 -0.13 7.21 6.45
C CYS A 294 0.64 8.37 7.12
N GLY A 295 1.30 9.23 6.35
CA GLY A 295 2.16 10.32 6.82
C GLY A 295 3.65 10.09 6.54
N GLY A 296 3.98 9.35 5.48
CA GLY A 296 5.34 9.09 5.04
C GLY A 296 6.10 8.06 5.88
N ILE A 297 7.40 7.99 5.65
CA ILE A 297 8.32 7.08 6.36
C ILE A 297 8.35 7.41 7.86
N THR A 298 8.38 8.70 8.20
CA THR A 298 8.43 9.19 9.59
C THR A 298 7.27 8.65 10.43
N GLU A 299 6.04 8.79 9.97
CA GLU A 299 4.87 8.37 10.74
C GLU A 299 4.64 6.86 10.65
N THR A 300 4.82 6.28 9.46
CA THR A 300 4.65 4.84 9.27
C THR A 300 5.62 4.04 10.16
N LYS A 301 6.89 4.49 10.29
CA LYS A 301 7.85 3.87 11.21
C LYS A 301 7.35 3.89 12.66
N LYS A 302 6.80 5.04 13.11
CA LYS A 302 6.26 5.18 14.47
C LYS A 302 5.04 4.27 14.71
N VAL A 303 4.17 4.12 13.72
CA VAL A 303 3.04 3.17 13.76
C VAL A 303 3.53 1.73 13.87
N CYS A 304 4.53 1.35 13.07
CA CYS A 304 5.13 0.01 13.10
C CYS A 304 5.82 -0.30 14.43
N ASP A 305 6.50 0.69 15.03
CA ASP A 305 7.12 0.54 16.35
C ASP A 305 6.08 0.38 17.47
N MET A 306 4.94 1.09 17.35
CA MET A 306 3.81 0.88 18.25
C MET A 306 3.23 -0.54 18.10
N ALA A 307 3.03 -1.00 16.86
CA ALA A 307 2.54 -2.36 16.58
C ALA A 307 3.44 -3.42 17.22
N HIS A 308 4.76 -3.25 17.13
CA HIS A 308 5.74 -4.15 17.75
C HIS A 308 5.56 -4.26 19.27
N ALA A 309 5.22 -3.17 19.95
CA ALA A 309 4.97 -3.19 21.39
C ALA A 309 3.70 -3.98 21.80
N TYR A 310 2.83 -4.28 20.85
CA TYR A 310 1.61 -5.08 21.03
C TYR A 310 1.69 -6.46 20.36
N ASP A 311 2.87 -6.91 19.93
CA ASP A 311 3.09 -8.16 19.18
C ASP A 311 2.25 -8.25 17.88
N VAL A 312 1.93 -7.12 17.27
CA VAL A 312 1.20 -7.04 16.00
C VAL A 312 2.18 -7.05 14.83
N GLY A 313 1.93 -7.92 13.84
CA GLY A 313 2.72 -8.03 12.62
C GLY A 313 2.55 -6.81 11.70
N VAL A 314 3.50 -6.62 10.80
CA VAL A 314 3.48 -5.54 9.80
C VAL A 314 3.64 -6.09 8.41
N GLN A 315 2.81 -5.60 7.51
CA GLN A 315 2.93 -5.64 6.07
C GLN A 315 2.63 -4.24 5.55
N ILE A 316 3.51 -3.64 4.78
CA ILE A 316 3.25 -2.32 4.19
C ILE A 316 2.39 -2.50 2.94
N HIS A 317 1.24 -1.80 2.89
CA HIS A 317 0.41 -1.73 1.69
C HIS A 317 1.15 -0.97 0.58
N VAL A 318 1.19 -1.53 -0.62
CA VAL A 318 1.92 -0.96 -1.78
C VAL A 318 1.09 -1.06 -3.06
N CYS A 319 0.15 -0.13 -3.26
CA CYS A 319 -0.61 0.02 -4.51
C CYS A 319 -0.24 1.36 -5.17
N SER A 320 1.01 1.49 -5.65
CA SER A 320 1.61 2.76 -6.08
C SER A 320 2.71 2.54 -7.12
N SER A 321 3.47 3.60 -7.43
CA SER A 321 4.63 3.51 -8.34
C SER A 321 5.83 2.81 -7.69
N PRO A 322 6.89 2.49 -8.46
CA PRO A 322 8.13 1.94 -7.91
C PRO A 322 8.86 2.87 -6.92
N ILE A 323 8.50 4.15 -6.77
CA ILE A 323 9.00 5.04 -5.71
C ILE A 323 8.61 4.50 -4.34
N LEU A 324 7.32 4.23 -4.11
CA LEU A 324 6.86 3.73 -2.82
C LEU A 324 7.21 2.26 -2.60
N THR A 325 7.31 1.46 -3.67
CA THR A 325 7.88 0.11 -3.55
C THR A 325 9.30 0.17 -2.97
N ALA A 326 10.17 1.01 -3.51
CA ALA A 326 11.54 1.17 -3.01
C ALA A 326 11.56 1.64 -1.54
N ALA A 327 10.74 2.63 -1.18
CA ALA A 327 10.63 3.12 0.19
C ALA A 327 10.15 2.03 1.16
N ALA A 328 9.15 1.22 0.75
CA ALA A 328 8.62 0.11 1.54
C ALA A 328 9.69 -0.97 1.79
N LEU A 329 10.48 -1.34 0.77
CA LEU A 329 11.55 -2.32 0.91
C LEU A 329 12.58 -1.88 1.97
N HIS A 330 12.92 -0.59 2.04
CA HIS A 330 13.81 -0.08 3.09
C HIS A 330 13.16 -0.14 4.47
N LEU A 331 11.92 0.34 4.61
CA LEU A 331 11.24 0.36 5.90
C LEU A 331 11.03 -1.06 6.44
N GLU A 332 10.49 -1.96 5.64
CA GLU A 332 10.22 -3.34 6.05
C GLU A 332 11.50 -4.11 6.41
N SER A 333 12.61 -3.80 5.76
CA SER A 333 13.90 -4.45 6.05
C SER A 333 14.40 -4.21 7.48
N VAL A 334 14.01 -3.09 8.09
CA VAL A 334 14.45 -2.69 9.44
C VAL A 334 13.45 -3.04 10.55
N LEU A 335 12.24 -3.49 10.20
CA LEU A 335 11.18 -3.78 11.18
C LEU A 335 11.35 -5.18 11.78
N PRO A 336 11.47 -5.33 13.13
CA PRO A 336 11.54 -6.64 13.76
C PRO A 336 10.27 -7.48 13.54
N ASN A 337 9.11 -6.84 13.53
CA ASN A 337 7.77 -7.44 13.37
C ASN A 337 7.28 -7.49 11.92
N PHE A 338 8.15 -7.36 10.94
CA PHE A 338 7.82 -7.58 9.53
C PHE A 338 7.32 -9.00 9.29
N THR A 339 6.23 -9.14 8.56
CA THR A 339 5.62 -10.43 8.24
C THR A 339 5.83 -10.81 6.77
N ILE A 340 5.40 -9.95 5.84
CA ILE A 340 5.44 -10.21 4.40
C ILE A 340 5.30 -8.89 3.63
N HIS A 341 5.87 -8.80 2.41
CA HIS A 341 5.76 -7.64 1.53
C HIS A 341 4.65 -7.84 0.49
N GLU A 342 3.98 -6.77 0.11
CA GLU A 342 2.98 -6.80 -0.96
C GLU A 342 3.61 -6.59 -2.34
N HIS A 343 3.51 -7.58 -3.22
CA HIS A 343 3.76 -7.39 -4.63
C HIS A 343 2.44 -7.24 -5.39
N HIS A 344 2.04 -6.00 -5.60
CA HIS A 344 0.75 -5.69 -6.21
C HIS A 344 0.76 -5.93 -7.72
N VAL A 345 -0.35 -6.41 -8.31
CA VAL A 345 -0.45 -6.69 -9.76
C VAL A 345 -0.12 -5.49 -10.64
N TYR A 346 -0.36 -4.24 -10.19
CA TYR A 346 0.02 -3.04 -10.92
C TYR A 346 1.52 -2.90 -11.14
N ASN A 347 2.37 -3.52 -10.30
CA ASN A 347 3.81 -3.53 -10.48
C ASN A 347 4.26 -4.43 -11.65
N LEU A 348 3.34 -5.21 -12.22
CA LEU A 348 3.58 -5.98 -13.45
C LEU A 348 3.22 -5.21 -14.72
N HIS A 349 2.50 -4.10 -14.61
CA HIS A 349 2.02 -3.32 -15.75
C HIS A 349 3.10 -2.39 -16.30
N ASN A 350 3.30 -2.38 -17.62
CA ASN A 350 4.35 -1.59 -18.26
C ASN A 350 4.22 -0.09 -18.00
N TYR A 351 2.99 0.44 -17.95
CA TYR A 351 2.75 1.85 -17.68
C TYR A 351 3.18 2.27 -16.26
N ASN A 352 3.20 1.35 -15.30
CA ASN A 352 3.70 1.62 -13.95
C ASN A 352 5.22 1.47 -13.87
N LYS A 353 5.78 0.42 -14.48
CA LYS A 353 7.22 0.16 -14.50
C LYS A 353 8.02 1.32 -15.10
N GLN A 354 7.50 1.97 -16.16
CA GLN A 354 8.15 3.07 -16.85
C GLN A 354 8.24 4.38 -16.06
N LEU A 355 7.48 4.50 -14.95
CA LEU A 355 7.43 5.72 -14.14
C LEU A 355 8.77 6.03 -13.45
N CYS A 356 9.59 5.03 -13.21
CA CYS A 356 10.83 5.18 -12.45
C CYS A 356 12.04 4.62 -13.21
N ILE A 357 13.23 5.01 -12.77
CA ILE A 357 14.49 4.56 -13.38
C ILE A 357 14.83 3.09 -13.04
N HIS A 358 14.32 2.60 -11.90
CA HIS A 358 14.48 1.21 -11.48
C HIS A 358 13.11 0.54 -11.29
N ASP A 359 12.97 -0.66 -11.87
CA ASP A 359 11.83 -1.54 -11.70
C ASP A 359 12.24 -2.70 -10.78
N TYR A 360 11.99 -2.52 -9.47
CA TYR A 360 12.26 -3.58 -8.50
C TYR A 360 11.22 -4.67 -8.63
N GLN A 361 11.66 -5.87 -8.99
CA GLN A 361 10.83 -7.07 -9.09
C GLN A 361 11.39 -8.17 -8.19
N PRO A 362 10.55 -9.04 -7.62
CA PRO A 362 11.02 -10.13 -6.78
C PRO A 362 11.59 -11.29 -7.61
N GLU A 363 12.52 -12.00 -7.02
CA GLU A 363 13.04 -13.26 -7.52
C GLU A 363 12.54 -14.41 -6.65
N HIS A 364 11.80 -15.37 -7.22
CA HIS A 364 11.24 -16.52 -6.49
C HIS A 364 10.46 -16.14 -5.22
N GLY A 365 9.64 -15.09 -5.30
CA GLY A 365 8.81 -14.64 -4.18
C GLY A 365 9.56 -13.84 -3.10
N TYR A 366 10.76 -13.30 -3.41
CA TYR A 366 11.55 -12.48 -2.50
C TYR A 366 12.08 -11.22 -3.19
N PHE A 367 11.92 -10.07 -2.55
CA PHE A 367 12.59 -8.83 -2.94
C PHE A 367 13.97 -8.71 -2.28
N SER A 368 14.94 -8.20 -3.05
CA SER A 368 16.20 -7.67 -2.50
C SER A 368 16.02 -6.20 -2.08
N ILE A 369 16.77 -5.76 -1.08
CA ILE A 369 16.72 -4.38 -0.59
C ILE A 369 17.62 -3.51 -1.47
N PRO A 370 17.19 -2.31 -1.92
CA PRO A 370 18.04 -1.39 -2.66
C PRO A 370 19.29 -0.96 -1.87
N GLU A 371 20.45 -0.95 -2.52
CA GLU A 371 21.73 -0.55 -1.89
C GLU A 371 22.22 0.83 -2.36
N ILE A 372 21.47 1.49 -3.25
CA ILE A 372 21.77 2.83 -3.76
C ILE A 372 21.43 3.87 -2.68
N PRO A 373 22.25 4.94 -2.53
CA PRO A 373 21.93 6.05 -1.61
C PRO A 373 20.55 6.64 -1.84
N GLY A 374 19.84 7.04 -0.79
CA GLY A 374 18.45 7.47 -0.85
C GLY A 374 17.49 6.31 -0.68
N ILE A 375 16.30 6.45 -1.25
CA ILE A 375 15.34 5.35 -1.41
C ILE A 375 15.75 4.39 -2.54
N GLY A 376 16.80 4.74 -3.30
CA GLY A 376 17.33 3.92 -4.41
C GLY A 376 16.46 3.96 -5.67
N ASN A 377 15.56 4.92 -5.81
CA ASN A 377 14.76 5.09 -7.02
C ASN A 377 14.49 6.58 -7.31
N GLU A 378 14.12 6.89 -8.56
CA GLU A 378 13.84 8.24 -9.02
C GLU A 378 12.75 8.22 -10.10
N TRP A 379 11.99 9.33 -10.22
CA TRP A 379 11.07 9.53 -11.33
C TRP A 379 11.83 9.57 -12.65
N SER A 380 11.34 8.82 -13.63
CA SER A 380 11.91 8.75 -14.97
C SER A 380 11.53 9.97 -15.82
N GLU A 381 12.21 10.19 -16.94
CA GLU A 381 11.82 11.18 -17.96
C GLU A 381 10.41 10.90 -18.48
N TYR A 382 9.99 9.64 -18.55
CA TYR A 382 8.62 9.28 -18.92
C TYR A 382 7.59 9.89 -17.97
N ALA A 383 7.81 9.85 -16.67
CA ALA A 383 6.90 10.45 -15.69
C ALA A 383 6.77 11.97 -15.88
N PHE A 384 7.89 12.68 -16.08
CA PHE A 384 7.90 14.13 -16.32
C PHE A 384 7.28 14.54 -17.64
N THR A 385 7.38 13.72 -18.68
CA THR A 385 6.79 14.02 -20.00
C THR A 385 5.30 13.63 -20.11
N HIS A 386 4.78 12.85 -19.15
CA HIS A 386 3.41 12.37 -19.12
C HIS A 386 2.64 12.88 -17.89
N CYS A 387 2.93 14.07 -17.40
CA CYS A 387 2.25 14.65 -16.26
C CYS A 387 1.74 16.08 -16.53
N GLN A 388 0.77 16.50 -15.73
CA GLN A 388 0.54 17.90 -15.46
C GLN A 388 1.54 18.31 -14.38
N LEU A 389 2.41 19.26 -14.69
CA LEU A 389 3.46 19.73 -13.78
C LEU A 389 3.10 21.09 -13.20
N THR A 390 3.25 21.24 -11.89
CA THR A 390 3.25 22.55 -11.19
C THR A 390 4.56 22.67 -10.43
N THR A 391 5.24 23.79 -10.61
CA THR A 391 6.48 24.14 -9.89
C THR A 391 6.18 25.18 -8.82
N VAL A 392 6.67 24.93 -7.60
CA VAL A 392 6.60 25.84 -6.43
C VAL A 392 8.03 26.26 -6.11
N GLU A 393 8.26 27.62 -5.98
CA GLU A 393 9.57 28.24 -5.71
C GLU A 393 9.50 29.22 -4.55
#